data_421c0b0a7fa6435b386b66b97647b05c
#
_entry.id   421c0b0a7fa6435b386b66b97647b05c
#
_cell.length_a   1.000
_cell.length_b   1.000
_cell.length_c   1.000
_cell.angle_alpha   90.00
_cell.angle_beta   90.00
_cell.angle_gamma   90.00
#
_symmetry.space_group_name_H-M   'P 1'
#
loop_
_entity.id
_entity.type
_entity.pdbx_description
1 polymer ?
#
loop_
_entity_poly.entity_id
_entity_poly.type
_entity_poly.pdbx_seq_one_letter_code
_entity_poly.pdbx_strand_id
1 'polypeptide(L)'
;MATFDHYPWADKLPAATLDVSEEHYHDFFRTMFERQMIWKRRFLDQKPRPWTDDPILRDYKFTNVYRELDRNSQWQIRNILLDDELTLTNMVWKMMVFRYFNNPPTFEYAREKYGWGAGIPDYNQYDEKTFAEMVASYRLSGHNPFTTAYLINSMAAPGKTRDECYTETVIPTLHRRLYELMRVVLTAKIPEDIIQFLRTLPASAAFIAHEFYQDFTYIPRYTYRRFMRFTQDDYTNVGPGVSTGLRLIFPSLKCQVDGIYRLRDEAAKALSVYGDFPYLHWHKPENGYYTTPNGELTLHQVEMWLCEYQKYWKVKIGQGKQRSLFQPHTKSDAFQ
;
A
#
# COMPACT_ATOMS: atom_id res chain seq x y z
N MET A 1 -13.31 -15.25 12.63
CA MET A 1 -13.50 -15.86 11.30
C MET A 1 -14.70 -15.17 10.68
N ALA A 2 -14.49 -14.29 9.70
CA ALA A 2 -15.58 -13.81 8.87
C ALA A 2 -15.86 -14.93 7.87
N THR A 3 -17.06 -15.47 7.90
CA THR A 3 -17.49 -16.51 6.96
C THR A 3 -17.66 -15.88 5.57
N PHE A 4 -17.17 -16.57 4.55
CA PHE A 4 -17.16 -16.19 3.13
C PHE A 4 -18.56 -16.05 2.49
N ASP A 5 -19.62 -15.99 3.29
CA ASP A 5 -21.03 -16.07 2.86
C ASP A 5 -21.56 -14.82 2.13
N HIS A 6 -20.69 -13.83 1.81
CA HIS A 6 -21.16 -12.56 1.27
C HIS A 6 -20.77 -12.23 -0.17
N TYR A 7 -20.03 -13.10 -0.83
CA TYR A 7 -19.72 -12.92 -2.25
C TYR A 7 -20.49 -13.91 -3.11
N PRO A 8 -21.44 -13.45 -3.97
CA PRO A 8 -22.28 -14.33 -4.81
C PRO A 8 -21.50 -15.20 -5.80
N TRP A 9 -20.19 -15.01 -5.88
CA TRP A 9 -19.29 -15.73 -6.80
C TRP A 9 -18.39 -16.74 -6.08
N ALA A 10 -18.28 -16.70 -4.73
CA ALA A 10 -17.48 -17.66 -3.97
C ALA A 10 -17.95 -19.11 -4.18
N ASP A 11 -19.26 -19.29 -4.41
CA ASP A 11 -19.85 -20.61 -4.69
C ASP A 11 -19.66 -21.08 -6.14
N LYS A 12 -19.04 -20.28 -7.01
CA LYS A 12 -18.90 -20.55 -8.45
C LYS A 12 -17.49 -20.85 -8.91
N LEU A 13 -16.55 -21.04 -7.99
CA LEU A 13 -15.22 -21.51 -8.38
C LEU A 13 -15.30 -23.01 -8.66
N PRO A 14 -15.42 -23.44 -9.93
CA PRO A 14 -15.13 -24.83 -10.20
C PRO A 14 -13.68 -25.03 -9.83
N ALA A 15 -13.37 -26.13 -9.15
CA ALA A 15 -12.02 -26.69 -9.06
C ALA A 15 -11.55 -27.09 -10.47
N ALA A 16 -11.73 -26.21 -11.45
CA ALA A 16 -11.35 -26.42 -12.83
C ALA A 16 -9.85 -26.20 -12.91
N THR A 17 -9.18 -27.21 -13.34
CA THR A 17 -7.82 -27.29 -13.86
C THR A 17 -7.40 -26.01 -14.58
N LEU A 18 -7.00 -24.99 -13.80
CA LEU A 18 -6.29 -23.85 -14.36
C LEU A 18 -4.96 -24.38 -14.87
N ASP A 19 -4.68 -24.14 -16.12
CA ASP A 19 -3.35 -24.36 -16.69
C ASP A 19 -2.36 -23.49 -15.89
N VAL A 20 -1.42 -24.14 -15.22
CA VAL A 20 -0.46 -23.48 -14.32
C VAL A 20 0.93 -23.63 -14.93
N SER A 21 1.61 -22.52 -15.15
CA SER A 21 3.03 -22.54 -15.42
C SER A 21 3.79 -22.83 -14.14
N GLU A 22 4.26 -24.07 -13.95
CA GLU A 22 4.99 -24.49 -12.76
C GLU A 22 6.23 -23.61 -12.51
N GLU A 23 6.97 -23.24 -13.57
CA GLU A 23 8.13 -22.34 -13.44
C GLU A 23 7.73 -21.00 -12.80
N HIS A 24 6.70 -20.36 -13.34
CA HIS A 24 6.27 -19.06 -12.83
C HIS A 24 5.60 -19.15 -11.47
N TYR A 25 4.88 -20.23 -11.19
CA TYR A 25 4.26 -20.47 -9.89
C TYR A 25 5.33 -20.59 -8.79
N HIS A 26 6.33 -21.45 -9.01
CA HIS A 26 7.42 -21.62 -8.07
C HIS A 26 8.27 -20.34 -7.92
N ASP A 27 8.60 -19.68 -9.02
CA ASP A 27 9.41 -18.45 -8.99
C ASP A 27 8.68 -17.29 -8.29
N PHE A 28 7.34 -17.21 -8.43
CA PHE A 28 6.50 -16.26 -7.71
C PHE A 28 6.64 -16.41 -6.20
N PHE A 29 6.44 -17.59 -5.65
CA PHE A 29 6.54 -17.83 -4.22
C PHE A 29 7.98 -17.80 -3.71
N ARG A 30 8.95 -18.29 -4.50
CA ARG A 30 10.38 -18.18 -4.17
C ARG A 30 10.81 -16.74 -3.99
N THR A 31 10.45 -15.88 -4.94
CA THR A 31 10.84 -14.46 -4.88
C THR A 31 10.08 -13.71 -3.79
N MET A 32 8.82 -14.05 -3.52
CA MET A 32 8.06 -13.53 -2.38
C MET A 32 8.74 -13.90 -1.05
N PHE A 33 9.09 -15.18 -0.89
CA PHE A 33 9.81 -15.69 0.29
C PHE A 33 11.12 -14.92 0.48
N GLU A 34 11.96 -14.85 -0.55
CA GLU A 34 13.26 -14.21 -0.45
C GLU A 34 13.15 -12.71 -0.18
N ARG A 35 12.17 -12.02 -0.76
CA ARG A 35 11.94 -10.60 -0.46
C ARG A 35 11.55 -10.36 1.00
N GLN A 36 10.75 -11.23 1.59
CA GLN A 36 10.40 -11.13 3.01
C GLN A 36 11.60 -11.48 3.89
N MET A 37 12.44 -12.44 3.48
CA MET A 37 13.70 -12.76 4.18
C MET A 37 14.71 -11.63 4.13
N ILE A 38 14.78 -10.84 3.04
CA ILE A 38 15.59 -9.60 2.98
C ILE A 38 15.16 -8.65 4.09
N TRP A 39 13.85 -8.42 4.26
CA TRP A 39 13.34 -7.58 5.33
C TRP A 39 13.73 -8.13 6.71
N LYS A 40 13.50 -9.42 6.96
CA LYS A 40 13.87 -10.09 8.21
C LYS A 40 15.35 -9.94 8.52
N ARG A 41 16.22 -10.31 7.57
CA ARG A 41 17.69 -10.24 7.74
C ARG A 41 18.16 -8.82 8.03
N ARG A 42 17.57 -7.84 7.35
CA ARG A 42 17.95 -6.43 7.51
C ARG A 42 17.47 -5.85 8.83
N PHE A 43 16.19 -6.00 9.18
CA PHE A 43 15.56 -5.25 10.26
C PHE A 43 15.41 -6.03 11.57
N LEU A 44 15.12 -7.33 11.50
CA LEU A 44 15.01 -8.16 12.71
C LEU A 44 16.35 -8.75 13.11
N ASP A 45 17.05 -9.35 12.18
CA ASP A 45 18.33 -10.02 12.47
C ASP A 45 19.52 -9.04 12.45
N GLN A 46 19.33 -7.82 11.97
CA GLN A 46 20.33 -6.76 11.84
C GLN A 46 21.63 -7.21 11.13
N LYS A 47 21.48 -8.10 10.16
CA LYS A 47 22.64 -8.65 9.41
C LYS A 47 23.25 -7.60 8.47
N PRO A 48 24.57 -7.65 8.25
CA PRO A 48 25.20 -6.84 7.23
C PRO A 48 24.79 -7.32 5.82
N ARG A 49 24.97 -6.46 4.81
CA ARG A 49 24.81 -6.83 3.40
C ARG A 49 25.89 -7.84 2.95
N PRO A 50 25.54 -8.69 1.95
CA PRO A 50 24.28 -8.79 1.22
C PRO A 50 23.20 -9.54 2.03
N TRP A 51 21.91 -9.15 1.87
CA TRP A 51 20.80 -9.83 2.53
C TRP A 51 20.17 -10.93 1.68
N THR A 52 20.63 -11.09 0.44
CA THR A 52 20.18 -12.11 -0.52
C THR A 52 21.27 -12.39 -1.54
N ASP A 53 21.28 -13.62 -2.03
CA ASP A 53 22.13 -14.05 -3.16
C ASP A 53 21.42 -13.82 -4.51
N ASP A 54 20.11 -13.54 -4.52
CA ASP A 54 19.39 -13.21 -5.75
C ASP A 54 19.84 -11.81 -6.25
N PRO A 55 20.53 -11.74 -7.41
CA PRO A 55 21.11 -10.50 -7.89
C PRO A 55 20.04 -9.45 -8.24
N ILE A 56 18.84 -9.88 -8.66
CA ILE A 56 17.75 -8.98 -9.04
C ILE A 56 17.17 -8.33 -7.78
N LEU A 57 16.85 -9.13 -6.76
CA LEU A 57 16.32 -8.61 -5.49
C LEU A 57 17.36 -7.80 -4.70
N ARG A 58 18.66 -8.10 -4.91
CA ARG A 58 19.76 -7.37 -4.28
C ARG A 58 19.96 -5.97 -4.88
N ASP A 59 19.92 -5.88 -6.21
CA ASP A 59 20.40 -4.71 -6.93
C ASP A 59 19.25 -3.76 -7.35
N TYR A 60 18.02 -4.25 -7.42
CA TYR A 60 16.86 -3.44 -7.83
C TYR A 60 15.89 -3.21 -6.67
N LYS A 61 15.15 -2.09 -6.76
CA LYS A 61 14.16 -1.71 -5.75
C LYS A 61 12.83 -2.42 -5.98
N PHE A 62 12.40 -3.19 -4.99
CA PHE A 62 11.06 -3.81 -4.90
C PHE A 62 10.36 -3.37 -3.62
N THR A 63 9.02 -3.32 -3.63
CA THR A 63 8.23 -3.11 -2.42
C THR A 63 8.40 -4.30 -1.47
N ASN A 64 8.05 -4.13 -0.20
CA ASN A 64 7.96 -5.26 0.72
C ASN A 64 6.74 -6.13 0.37
N VAL A 65 6.76 -7.39 0.77
CA VAL A 65 5.60 -8.28 0.64
C VAL A 65 4.43 -7.71 1.42
N TYR A 66 4.69 -7.29 2.66
CA TYR A 66 3.74 -6.52 3.45
C TYR A 66 3.96 -5.03 3.21
N ARG A 67 2.96 -4.39 2.62
CA ARG A 67 2.99 -2.97 2.27
C ARG A 67 3.24 -2.07 3.48
N GLU A 68 2.80 -2.50 4.61
CA GLU A 68 2.97 -1.83 5.90
C GLU A 68 4.45 -1.66 6.29
N LEU A 69 5.32 -2.50 5.74
CA LEU A 69 6.77 -2.41 5.94
C LEU A 69 7.45 -1.41 5.00
N ASP A 70 6.72 -0.84 4.06
CA ASP A 70 7.26 0.19 3.17
C ASP A 70 7.43 1.50 3.92
N ARG A 71 8.49 2.25 3.57
CA ARG A 71 8.88 3.50 4.23
C ARG A 71 7.72 4.48 4.45
N ASN A 72 6.92 4.71 3.42
CA ASN A 72 5.85 5.69 3.48
C ASN A 72 4.68 5.21 4.35
N SER A 73 4.36 3.92 4.29
CA SER A 73 3.36 3.31 5.17
C SER A 73 3.82 3.33 6.63
N GLN A 74 5.12 3.06 6.88
CA GLN A 74 5.71 3.17 8.21
C GLN A 74 5.62 4.58 8.79
N TRP A 75 5.86 5.58 7.95
CA TRP A 75 5.72 6.97 8.36
C TRP A 75 4.27 7.28 8.76
N GLN A 76 3.30 6.87 7.94
CA GLN A 76 1.87 7.06 8.21
C GLN A 76 1.43 6.34 9.49
N ILE A 77 1.86 5.09 9.69
CA ILE A 77 1.53 4.32 10.88
C ILE A 77 2.05 5.04 12.13
N ARG A 78 3.32 5.45 12.14
CA ARG A 78 3.96 6.05 13.32
C ARG A 78 3.49 7.45 13.64
N ASN A 79 3.23 8.27 12.61
CA ASN A 79 2.92 9.68 12.82
C ASN A 79 1.42 9.95 12.87
N ILE A 80 0.57 9.01 12.42
CA ILE A 80 -0.88 9.21 12.37
C ILE A 80 -1.62 8.10 13.13
N LEU A 81 -1.37 6.81 12.79
CA LEU A 81 -2.17 5.73 13.36
C LEU A 81 -1.87 5.43 14.83
N LEU A 82 -0.61 5.56 15.25
CA LEU A 82 -0.20 5.32 16.63
C LEU A 82 -0.35 6.55 17.54
N ASP A 83 -0.90 7.65 17.03
CA ASP A 83 -1.24 8.82 17.83
C ASP A 83 -2.63 8.61 18.46
N ASP A 84 -2.65 8.20 19.71
CA ASP A 84 -3.88 7.89 20.46
C ASP A 84 -4.72 9.14 20.77
N GLU A 85 -4.14 10.35 20.69
CA GLU A 85 -4.83 11.63 20.93
C GLU A 85 -5.65 12.07 19.71
N LEU A 86 -5.36 11.56 18.51
CA LEU A 86 -6.12 11.91 17.32
C LEU A 86 -7.56 11.40 17.40
N THR A 87 -8.50 12.27 17.11
CA THR A 87 -9.89 11.84 16.81
C THR A 87 -9.92 10.99 15.55
N LEU A 88 -10.92 10.13 15.40
CA LEU A 88 -11.09 9.33 14.18
C LEU A 88 -11.18 10.21 12.92
N THR A 89 -11.85 11.36 13.01
CA THR A 89 -11.94 12.33 11.91
C THR A 89 -10.57 12.85 11.51
N ASN A 90 -9.75 13.29 12.47
CA ASN A 90 -8.40 13.76 12.20
C ASN A 90 -7.51 12.66 11.65
N MET A 91 -7.65 11.44 12.16
CA MET A 91 -6.89 10.29 11.67
C MET A 91 -7.19 10.02 10.20
N VAL A 92 -8.45 9.87 9.83
CA VAL A 92 -8.87 9.62 8.44
C VAL A 92 -8.46 10.78 7.54
N TRP A 93 -8.69 12.02 7.98
CA TRP A 93 -8.27 13.22 7.26
C TRP A 93 -6.77 13.21 6.95
N LYS A 94 -5.94 13.08 7.98
CA LYS A 94 -4.48 13.12 7.84
C LYS A 94 -3.95 11.94 6.99
N MET A 95 -4.53 10.76 7.13
CA MET A 95 -4.17 9.60 6.29
C MET A 95 -4.43 9.86 4.82
N MET A 96 -5.59 10.40 4.46
CA MET A 96 -5.94 10.67 3.08
C MET A 96 -5.11 11.81 2.48
N VAL A 97 -4.91 12.90 3.24
CA VAL A 97 -4.00 13.98 2.81
C VAL A 97 -2.60 13.43 2.58
N PHE A 98 -2.08 12.66 3.52
CA PHE A 98 -0.76 12.02 3.36
C PHE A 98 -0.70 11.16 2.09
N ARG A 99 -1.69 10.28 1.86
CA ARG A 99 -1.71 9.39 0.70
C ARG A 99 -1.72 10.12 -0.63
N TYR A 100 -2.39 11.26 -0.73
CA TYR A 100 -2.38 12.06 -1.94
C TYR A 100 -1.00 12.59 -2.33
N PHE A 101 -0.16 12.92 -1.37
CA PHE A 101 1.23 13.32 -1.60
C PHE A 101 2.20 12.16 -1.50
N ASN A 102 1.97 11.26 -0.57
CA ASN A 102 2.76 10.07 -0.23
C ASN A 102 4.27 10.36 -0.12
N ASN A 103 4.62 11.49 0.46
CA ASN A 103 5.99 12.00 0.57
C ASN A 103 6.28 12.51 1.99
N PRO A 104 6.86 11.68 2.88
CA PRO A 104 7.18 12.07 4.24
C PRO A 104 7.90 13.41 4.39
N PRO A 105 8.95 13.72 3.60
CA PRO A 105 9.67 14.99 3.74
C PRO A 105 8.80 16.25 3.60
N THR A 106 7.72 16.20 2.82
CA THR A 106 6.77 17.31 2.68
C THR A 106 6.11 17.63 4.02
N PHE A 107 5.71 16.59 4.74
CA PHE A 107 5.01 16.75 6.01
C PHE A 107 5.95 16.94 7.20
N GLU A 108 7.18 16.46 7.13
CA GLU A 108 8.24 16.78 8.08
C GLU A 108 8.57 18.29 8.01
N TYR A 109 8.73 18.84 6.82
CA TYR A 109 8.88 20.28 6.61
C TYR A 109 7.70 21.08 7.16
N ALA A 110 6.46 20.62 6.90
CA ALA A 110 5.28 21.30 7.41
C ALA A 110 5.20 21.26 8.94
N ARG A 111 5.58 20.14 9.57
CA ARG A 111 5.65 20.01 11.02
C ARG A 111 6.64 21.00 11.63
N GLU A 112 7.82 21.11 11.05
CA GLU A 112 8.87 22.02 11.53
C GLU A 112 8.47 23.49 11.39
N LYS A 113 7.88 23.85 10.25
CA LYS A 113 7.60 25.26 9.91
C LYS A 113 6.26 25.77 10.44
N TYR A 114 5.23 24.93 10.51
CA TYR A 114 3.86 25.31 10.86
C TYR A 114 3.39 24.70 12.19
N GLY A 115 4.15 23.80 12.79
CA GLY A 115 3.80 23.14 14.05
C GLY A 115 2.64 22.15 13.95
N TRP A 116 2.22 21.76 12.75
CA TRP A 116 1.11 20.84 12.58
C TRP A 116 1.46 19.41 13.02
N GLY A 117 0.59 18.78 13.81
CA GLY A 117 0.74 17.37 14.18
C GLY A 117 0.77 16.46 12.95
N ALA A 118 1.79 15.59 12.83
CA ALA A 118 2.10 14.84 11.61
C ALA A 118 2.32 15.72 10.36
N GLY A 119 2.61 17.02 10.51
CA GLY A 119 2.79 17.95 9.39
C GLY A 119 1.50 18.24 8.59
N ILE A 120 0.35 17.87 9.11
CA ILE A 120 -0.96 18.05 8.47
C ILE A 120 -1.87 18.74 9.49
N PRO A 121 -2.52 19.87 9.15
CA PRO A 121 -3.42 20.53 10.08
C PRO A 121 -4.58 19.62 10.46
N ASP A 122 -5.12 19.78 11.64
CA ASP A 122 -6.34 19.07 12.02
C ASP A 122 -7.51 19.48 11.14
N TYR A 123 -8.47 18.59 10.98
CA TYR A 123 -9.60 18.80 10.08
C TYR A 123 -10.30 20.17 10.30
N ASN A 124 -10.54 20.53 11.56
CA ASN A 124 -11.19 21.80 11.92
C ASN A 124 -10.25 23.02 11.83
N GLN A 125 -8.95 22.81 11.69
CA GLN A 125 -7.93 23.86 11.57
C GLN A 125 -7.44 24.02 10.12
N TYR A 126 -7.96 23.18 9.20
CA TYR A 126 -7.58 23.25 7.81
C TYR A 126 -8.01 24.59 7.20
N ASP A 127 -7.03 25.32 6.71
CA ASP A 127 -7.20 26.52 5.90
C ASP A 127 -6.56 26.31 4.54
N GLU A 128 -7.36 26.48 3.50
CA GLU A 128 -6.97 26.19 2.12
C GLU A 128 -5.77 27.03 1.68
N LYS A 129 -5.77 28.32 2.03
CA LYS A 129 -4.71 29.25 1.64
C LYS A 129 -3.40 28.90 2.33
N THR A 130 -3.42 28.71 3.64
CA THR A 130 -2.23 28.34 4.42
C THR A 130 -1.64 27.00 3.97
N PHE A 131 -2.50 26.02 3.63
CA PHE A 131 -2.04 24.75 3.13
C PHE A 131 -1.39 24.87 1.73
N ALA A 132 -1.97 25.69 0.85
CA ALA A 132 -1.39 25.98 -0.46
C ALA A 132 -0.03 26.71 -0.35
N GLU A 133 0.08 27.68 0.54
CA GLU A 133 1.33 28.40 0.83
C GLU A 133 2.42 27.44 1.35
N MET A 134 2.06 26.48 2.19
CA MET A 134 2.99 25.44 2.68
C MET A 134 3.56 24.62 1.52
N VAL A 135 2.68 24.10 0.65
CA VAL A 135 3.10 23.27 -0.49
C VAL A 135 3.97 24.06 -1.47
N ALA A 136 3.56 25.30 -1.78
CA ALA A 136 4.33 26.20 -2.64
C ALA A 136 5.70 26.55 -2.04
N SER A 137 5.77 26.84 -0.74
CA SER A 137 7.02 27.13 -0.02
C SER A 137 7.99 25.95 -0.05
N TYR A 138 7.47 24.71 0.13
CA TYR A 138 8.28 23.50 0.01
C TYR A 138 8.82 23.31 -1.42
N ARG A 139 8.00 23.59 -2.43
CA ARG A 139 8.42 23.57 -3.85
C ARG A 139 9.49 24.61 -4.13
N LEU A 140 9.30 25.83 -3.66
CA LEU A 140 10.25 26.93 -3.86
C LEU A 140 11.60 26.69 -3.19
N SER A 141 11.65 25.87 -2.14
CA SER A 141 12.92 25.41 -1.53
C SER A 141 13.63 24.31 -2.34
N GLY A 142 13.18 24.00 -3.55
CA GLY A 142 13.82 23.09 -4.47
C GLY A 142 13.37 21.62 -4.33
N HIS A 143 12.33 21.34 -3.56
CA HIS A 143 11.86 19.98 -3.29
C HIS A 143 10.57 19.63 -4.05
N ASN A 144 10.38 18.33 -4.33
CA ASN A 144 9.14 17.83 -4.90
C ASN A 144 8.16 17.45 -3.78
N PRO A 145 6.96 18.06 -3.71
CA PRO A 145 5.97 17.71 -2.69
C PRO A 145 5.44 16.28 -2.78
N PHE A 146 5.51 15.66 -3.95
CA PHE A 146 4.91 14.36 -4.21
C PHE A 146 5.92 13.24 -4.29
N THR A 147 5.47 12.03 -3.96
CA THR A 147 6.25 10.81 -4.13
C THR A 147 6.68 10.60 -5.58
N THR A 148 7.81 9.93 -5.75
CA THR A 148 8.26 9.39 -7.04
C THR A 148 8.05 7.87 -7.14
N ALA A 149 7.47 7.25 -6.11
CA ALA A 149 7.27 5.80 -6.05
C ALA A 149 6.23 5.28 -7.07
N TYR A 150 5.23 6.12 -7.37
CA TYR A 150 4.22 5.87 -8.39
C TYR A 150 3.75 7.17 -9.04
N LEU A 151 3.02 7.04 -10.15
CA LEU A 151 2.48 8.19 -10.85
C LEU A 151 1.31 8.77 -10.08
N ILE A 152 1.48 10.00 -9.62
CA ILE A 152 0.38 10.81 -9.10
C ILE A 152 -0.29 11.51 -10.29
N ASN A 153 -1.61 11.37 -10.39
CA ASN A 153 -2.38 12.02 -11.45
C ASN A 153 -2.13 13.54 -11.40
N SER A 154 -1.74 14.12 -12.52
CA SER A 154 -1.45 15.55 -12.58
C SER A 154 -2.70 16.41 -12.42
N MET A 155 -3.91 15.85 -12.61
CA MET A 155 -5.16 16.63 -12.66
C MET A 155 -5.04 17.83 -13.59
N ALA A 156 -4.34 17.66 -14.72
CA ALA A 156 -3.94 18.74 -15.61
C ALA A 156 -5.12 19.65 -15.96
N ALA A 157 -5.18 20.80 -15.33
CA ALA A 157 -6.02 21.91 -15.74
C ALA A 157 -5.15 22.89 -16.55
N PRO A 158 -5.66 23.45 -17.65
CA PRO A 158 -4.90 24.41 -18.43
C PRO A 158 -4.35 25.55 -17.56
N GLY A 159 -3.04 25.77 -17.64
CA GLY A 159 -2.35 26.84 -16.91
C GLY A 159 -2.07 26.58 -15.43
N LYS A 160 -2.44 25.41 -14.87
CA LYS A 160 -2.16 25.06 -13.48
C LYS A 160 -1.08 24.00 -13.33
N THR A 161 -0.24 24.15 -12.33
CA THR A 161 0.68 23.13 -11.87
C THR A 161 -0.06 22.01 -11.13
N ARG A 162 0.60 20.87 -10.93
CA ARG A 162 0.04 19.80 -10.10
C ARG A 162 -0.23 20.27 -8.68
N ASP A 163 0.68 21.05 -8.11
CA ASP A 163 0.56 21.56 -6.75
C ASP A 163 -0.70 22.39 -6.58
N GLU A 164 -0.96 23.33 -7.51
CA GLU A 164 -2.17 24.16 -7.52
C GLU A 164 -3.44 23.31 -7.70
N CYS A 165 -3.42 22.31 -8.58
CA CYS A 165 -4.57 21.42 -8.73
C CYS A 165 -4.87 20.66 -7.42
N TYR A 166 -3.84 20.22 -6.71
CA TYR A 166 -4.02 19.50 -5.45
C TYR A 166 -4.47 20.41 -4.32
N THR A 167 -3.89 21.59 -4.18
CA THR A 167 -4.19 22.51 -3.08
C THR A 167 -5.51 23.27 -3.29
N GLU A 168 -5.92 23.53 -4.53
CA GLU A 168 -7.13 24.28 -4.84
C GLU A 168 -8.36 23.40 -5.16
N THR A 169 -8.14 22.14 -5.49
CA THR A 169 -9.25 21.24 -5.92
C THR A 169 -9.29 19.95 -5.11
N VAL A 170 -8.18 19.20 -5.08
CA VAL A 170 -8.18 17.83 -4.51
C VAL A 170 -8.41 17.88 -3.00
N ILE A 171 -7.56 18.57 -2.27
CA ILE A 171 -7.62 18.64 -0.81
C ILE A 171 -8.86 19.38 -0.31
N PRO A 172 -9.25 20.54 -0.88
CA PRO A 172 -10.51 21.19 -0.50
C PRO A 172 -11.75 20.33 -0.75
N THR A 173 -11.78 19.56 -1.84
CA THR A 173 -12.89 18.65 -2.11
C THR A 173 -12.91 17.49 -1.12
N LEU A 174 -11.76 16.91 -0.78
CA LEU A 174 -11.65 15.92 0.28
C LEU A 174 -12.17 16.48 1.60
N HIS A 175 -11.76 17.69 1.98
CA HIS A 175 -12.19 18.34 3.21
C HIS A 175 -13.72 18.46 3.27
N ARG A 176 -14.35 19.01 2.23
CA ARG A 176 -15.81 19.16 2.17
C ARG A 176 -16.57 17.84 2.23
N ARG A 177 -15.99 16.75 1.70
CA ARG A 177 -16.66 15.44 1.57
C ARG A 177 -16.23 14.41 2.61
N LEU A 178 -15.39 14.76 3.57
CA LEU A 178 -14.83 13.82 4.53
C LEU A 178 -15.91 13.11 5.35
N TYR A 179 -16.90 13.84 5.86
CA TYR A 179 -17.99 13.22 6.65
C TYR A 179 -18.90 12.33 5.81
N GLU A 180 -19.12 12.67 4.55
CA GLU A 180 -19.84 11.81 3.61
C GLU A 180 -19.08 10.49 3.40
N LEU A 181 -17.76 10.56 3.16
CA LEU A 181 -16.89 9.40 3.05
C LEU A 181 -16.95 8.55 4.33
N MET A 182 -16.76 9.14 5.49
CA MET A 182 -16.77 8.41 6.76
C MET A 182 -18.09 7.68 6.97
N ARG A 183 -19.22 8.32 6.63
CA ARG A 183 -20.54 7.69 6.68
C ARG A 183 -20.60 6.47 5.74
N VAL A 184 -20.13 6.61 4.49
CA VAL A 184 -20.10 5.49 3.54
C VAL A 184 -19.27 4.34 4.09
N VAL A 185 -18.06 4.59 4.60
CA VAL A 185 -17.19 3.54 5.16
C VAL A 185 -17.84 2.82 6.34
N LEU A 186 -18.48 3.57 7.24
CA LEU A 186 -19.13 3.01 8.43
C LEU A 186 -20.39 2.19 8.11
N THR A 187 -21.08 2.50 7.01
CA THR A 187 -22.39 1.89 6.66
C THR A 187 -22.33 0.95 5.45
N ALA A 188 -21.20 0.90 4.73
CA ALA A 188 -21.02 0.05 3.57
C ALA A 188 -21.33 -1.42 3.88
N LYS A 189 -22.05 -2.07 2.98
CA LYS A 189 -22.40 -3.48 3.09
C LYS A 189 -21.37 -4.37 2.40
N ILE A 190 -20.78 -3.88 1.34
CA ILE A 190 -19.72 -4.52 0.55
C ILE A 190 -18.57 -3.55 0.35
N PRO A 191 -17.32 -4.02 0.15
CA PRO A 191 -16.15 -3.17 -0.08
C PRO A 191 -16.30 -2.24 -1.29
N GLU A 192 -16.99 -2.70 -2.32
CA GLU A 192 -17.22 -1.97 -3.56
C GLU A 192 -17.95 -0.64 -3.36
N ASP A 193 -18.84 -0.53 -2.36
CA ASP A 193 -19.51 0.73 -2.01
C ASP A 193 -18.50 1.80 -1.65
N ILE A 194 -17.47 1.42 -0.88
CA ILE A 194 -16.38 2.30 -0.46
C ILE A 194 -15.52 2.69 -1.66
N ILE A 195 -15.14 1.72 -2.47
CA ILE A 195 -14.31 1.94 -3.66
C ILE A 195 -15.02 2.87 -4.66
N GLN A 196 -16.30 2.65 -4.90
CA GLN A 196 -17.10 3.51 -5.79
C GLN A 196 -17.13 4.94 -5.28
N PHE A 197 -17.37 5.15 -3.99
CA PHE A 197 -17.33 6.49 -3.41
C PHE A 197 -15.95 7.13 -3.56
N LEU A 198 -14.87 6.42 -3.19
CA LEU A 198 -13.51 6.91 -3.29
C LEU A 198 -13.16 7.34 -4.72
N ARG A 199 -13.65 6.63 -5.73
CA ARG A 199 -13.46 6.99 -7.14
C ARG A 199 -14.19 8.26 -7.59
N THR A 200 -15.13 8.77 -6.80
CA THR A 200 -15.77 10.07 -7.07
C THR A 200 -14.94 11.25 -6.58
N LEU A 201 -13.92 11.00 -5.77
CA LEU A 201 -13.00 12.05 -5.30
C LEU A 201 -12.02 12.42 -6.43
N PRO A 202 -11.64 13.69 -6.56
CA PRO A 202 -10.67 14.10 -7.58
C PRO A 202 -9.33 13.40 -7.36
N ALA A 203 -8.61 13.14 -8.44
CA ALA A 203 -7.34 12.41 -8.46
C ALA A 203 -7.39 10.97 -7.89
N SER A 204 -8.56 10.44 -7.58
CA SER A 204 -8.76 9.12 -6.99
C SER A 204 -9.30 8.12 -8.02
N ALA A 205 -8.48 7.76 -9.03
CA ALA A 205 -8.76 6.65 -9.93
C ALA A 205 -8.61 5.30 -9.20
N ALA A 206 -8.88 4.19 -9.90
CA ALA A 206 -8.93 2.85 -9.31
C ALA A 206 -7.72 2.50 -8.39
N PHE A 207 -6.50 2.87 -8.78
CA PHE A 207 -5.30 2.64 -7.98
C PHE A 207 -5.33 3.42 -6.67
N ILE A 208 -5.56 4.74 -6.70
CA ILE A 208 -5.57 5.58 -5.48
C ILE A 208 -6.76 5.23 -4.59
N ALA A 209 -7.93 4.92 -5.16
CA ALA A 209 -9.07 4.45 -4.39
C ALA A 209 -8.75 3.14 -3.63
N HIS A 210 -8.03 2.22 -4.28
CA HIS A 210 -7.57 1.00 -3.63
C HIS A 210 -6.53 1.28 -2.53
N GLU A 211 -5.59 2.20 -2.76
CA GLU A 211 -4.62 2.61 -1.74
C GLU A 211 -5.32 3.22 -0.50
N PHE A 212 -6.36 4.04 -0.67
CA PHE A 212 -7.16 4.54 0.45
C PHE A 212 -7.90 3.43 1.19
N TYR A 213 -8.49 2.49 0.44
CA TYR A 213 -9.15 1.35 1.06
C TYR A 213 -8.18 0.56 1.92
N GLN A 214 -6.97 0.31 1.43
CA GLN A 214 -5.92 -0.37 2.19
C GLN A 214 -5.53 0.41 3.45
N ASP A 215 -5.33 1.71 3.34
CA ASP A 215 -5.03 2.54 4.50
C ASP A 215 -6.13 2.47 5.57
N PHE A 216 -7.40 2.43 5.16
CA PHE A 216 -8.52 2.30 6.10
C PHE A 216 -8.53 0.97 6.85
N THR A 217 -8.03 -0.12 6.24
CA THR A 217 -7.88 -1.41 6.93
C THR A 217 -6.88 -1.35 8.09
N TYR A 218 -5.95 -0.39 8.07
CA TYR A 218 -4.97 -0.22 9.14
C TYR A 218 -5.58 0.39 10.41
N ILE A 219 -6.61 1.22 10.30
CA ILE A 219 -7.23 1.89 11.46
C ILE A 219 -7.64 0.89 12.53
N PRO A 220 -8.53 -0.11 12.28
CA PRO A 220 -8.90 -1.06 13.32
C PRO A 220 -7.75 -1.96 13.79
N ARG A 221 -6.71 -2.13 12.98
CA ARG A 221 -5.56 -2.99 13.31
C ARG A 221 -4.60 -2.34 14.30
N TYR A 222 -4.30 -1.04 14.07
CA TYR A 222 -3.30 -0.32 14.88
C TYR A 222 -3.91 0.46 16.03
N THR A 223 -5.21 0.80 15.96
CA THR A 223 -5.85 1.68 16.94
C THR A 223 -6.95 1.02 17.76
N TYR A 224 -7.41 -0.17 17.36
CA TYR A 224 -8.61 -0.83 17.89
C TYR A 224 -9.91 -0.03 17.73
N ARG A 225 -9.90 1.04 16.94
CA ARG A 225 -11.08 1.87 16.65
C ARG A 225 -11.94 1.22 15.58
N ARG A 226 -13.24 1.20 15.80
CA ARG A 226 -14.19 0.75 14.78
C ARG A 226 -14.33 1.85 13.72
N PHE A 227 -13.87 1.56 12.51
CA PHE A 227 -14.03 2.45 11.37
C PHE A 227 -14.54 1.68 10.15
N MET A 228 -13.82 0.66 9.73
CA MET A 228 -14.19 -0.19 8.62
C MET A 228 -14.31 -1.64 9.10
N ARG A 229 -15.38 -2.34 8.66
CA ARG A 229 -15.58 -3.75 9.01
C ARG A 229 -14.85 -4.72 8.11
N PHE A 230 -14.40 -4.25 6.97
CA PHE A 230 -13.69 -5.04 5.98
C PHE A 230 -12.19 -5.06 6.28
N THR A 231 -11.55 -6.11 5.80
CA THR A 231 -10.11 -6.38 5.94
C THR A 231 -9.40 -6.28 4.59
N GLN A 232 -8.11 -6.53 4.58
CA GLN A 232 -7.31 -6.67 3.35
C GLN A 232 -7.65 -7.93 2.54
N ASP A 233 -8.49 -8.81 3.10
CA ASP A 233 -8.91 -10.05 2.47
C ASP A 233 -10.31 -9.97 1.85
N ASP A 234 -10.97 -8.81 1.98
CA ASP A 234 -12.34 -8.63 1.49
C ASP A 234 -12.40 -7.93 0.12
N TYR A 235 -11.31 -7.34 -0.34
CA TYR A 235 -11.26 -6.68 -1.65
C TYR A 235 -9.86 -6.71 -2.25
N THR A 236 -9.79 -6.87 -3.56
CA THR A 236 -8.56 -6.76 -4.35
C THR A 236 -8.81 -6.03 -5.65
N ASN A 237 -7.78 -5.36 -6.16
CA ASN A 237 -7.82 -4.63 -7.43
C ASN A 237 -6.91 -5.27 -8.45
N VAL A 238 -7.44 -5.54 -9.64
CA VAL A 238 -6.64 -6.11 -10.75
C VAL A 238 -6.16 -5.00 -11.68
N GLY A 239 -5.03 -4.41 -11.32
CA GLY A 239 -4.34 -3.46 -12.18
C GLY A 239 -3.53 -4.14 -13.30
N PRO A 240 -2.98 -3.36 -14.26
CA PRO A 240 -2.21 -3.91 -15.39
C PRO A 240 -1.00 -4.74 -14.96
N GLY A 241 -0.31 -4.37 -13.88
CA GLY A 241 0.83 -5.12 -13.35
C GLY A 241 0.41 -6.48 -12.80
N VAL A 242 -0.67 -6.51 -12.05
CA VAL A 242 -1.28 -7.73 -11.48
C VAL A 242 -1.74 -8.66 -12.60
N SER A 243 -2.48 -8.11 -13.56
CA SER A 243 -2.94 -8.87 -14.74
C SER A 243 -1.78 -9.52 -15.51
N THR A 244 -0.65 -8.80 -15.65
CA THR A 244 0.54 -9.35 -16.30
C THR A 244 1.16 -10.47 -15.46
N GLY A 245 1.30 -10.28 -14.14
CA GLY A 245 1.80 -11.32 -13.22
C GLY A 245 0.96 -12.57 -13.22
N LEU A 246 -0.37 -12.42 -13.18
CA LEU A 246 -1.30 -13.55 -13.25
C LEU A 246 -1.18 -14.35 -14.54
N ARG A 247 -1.05 -13.68 -15.69
CA ARG A 247 -0.90 -14.37 -17.00
C ARG A 247 0.41 -15.14 -17.13
N LEU A 248 1.45 -14.76 -16.42
CA LEU A 248 2.67 -15.55 -16.35
C LEU A 248 2.40 -16.89 -15.63
N ILE A 249 1.67 -16.83 -14.52
CA ILE A 249 1.41 -18.01 -13.67
C ILE A 249 0.27 -18.85 -14.24
N PHE A 250 -0.79 -18.22 -14.72
CA PHE A 250 -2.02 -18.83 -15.23
C PHE A 250 -2.31 -18.36 -16.67
N PRO A 251 -1.67 -18.94 -17.69
CA PRO A 251 -1.80 -18.46 -19.08
C PRO A 251 -3.23 -18.45 -19.62
N SER A 252 -4.07 -19.40 -19.19
CA SER A 252 -5.45 -19.58 -19.66
C SER A 252 -6.52 -18.99 -18.73
N LEU A 253 -6.12 -18.13 -17.77
CA LEU A 253 -7.01 -17.60 -16.75
C LEU A 253 -8.11 -16.69 -17.35
N LYS A 254 -9.36 -17.05 -17.12
CA LYS A 254 -10.53 -16.27 -17.57
C LYS A 254 -10.91 -15.18 -16.57
N CYS A 255 -10.99 -15.52 -15.30
CA CYS A 255 -11.28 -14.59 -14.21
C CYS A 255 -10.01 -14.29 -13.39
N GLN A 256 -9.52 -13.07 -13.46
CA GLN A 256 -8.25 -12.72 -12.83
C GLN A 256 -8.32 -12.72 -11.30
N VAL A 257 -9.47 -12.39 -10.74
CA VAL A 257 -9.69 -12.39 -9.29
C VAL A 257 -9.55 -13.83 -8.73
N ASP A 258 -10.05 -14.83 -9.44
CA ASP A 258 -9.93 -16.24 -9.04
C ASP A 258 -8.47 -16.68 -8.89
N GLY A 259 -7.59 -16.18 -9.76
CA GLY A 259 -6.16 -16.44 -9.69
C GLY A 259 -5.52 -15.88 -8.42
N ILE A 260 -5.94 -14.68 -7.99
CA ILE A 260 -5.43 -14.07 -6.74
C ILE A 260 -5.89 -14.89 -5.53
N TYR A 261 -7.17 -15.28 -5.48
CA TYR A 261 -7.70 -16.13 -4.41
C TYR A 261 -6.95 -17.45 -4.32
N ARG A 262 -6.76 -18.11 -5.47
CA ARG A 262 -6.02 -19.38 -5.51
C ARG A 262 -4.60 -19.22 -4.98
N LEU A 263 -3.86 -18.22 -5.41
CA LEU A 263 -2.51 -17.96 -4.90
C LEU A 263 -2.51 -17.64 -3.40
N ARG A 264 -3.51 -16.90 -2.89
CA ARG A 264 -3.66 -16.66 -1.47
C ARG A 264 -3.90 -17.94 -0.69
N ASP A 265 -4.83 -18.80 -1.13
CA ASP A 265 -5.19 -20.04 -0.45
C ASP A 265 -4.05 -21.05 -0.44
N GLU A 266 -3.24 -21.07 -1.48
CA GLU A 266 -2.08 -21.96 -1.61
C GLU A 266 -0.80 -21.40 -0.96
N ALA A 267 -0.78 -20.10 -0.59
CA ALA A 267 0.45 -19.41 -0.18
C ALA A 267 1.18 -20.08 0.99
N ALA A 268 0.47 -20.47 2.04
CA ALA A 268 1.11 -21.08 3.22
C ALA A 268 1.84 -22.37 2.86
N LYS A 269 1.22 -23.23 2.07
CA LYS A 269 1.81 -24.48 1.60
C LYS A 269 2.97 -24.21 0.64
N ALA A 270 2.80 -23.31 -0.32
CA ALA A 270 3.82 -23.01 -1.31
C ALA A 270 5.07 -22.35 -0.70
N LEU A 271 4.89 -21.45 0.26
CA LEU A 271 5.99 -20.78 0.94
C LEU A 271 6.76 -21.72 1.88
N SER A 272 6.09 -22.70 2.53
CA SER A 272 6.74 -23.65 3.44
C SER A 272 7.81 -24.51 2.76
N VAL A 273 7.76 -24.64 1.43
CA VAL A 273 8.79 -25.34 0.65
C VAL A 273 10.17 -24.67 0.75
N TYR A 274 10.20 -23.35 0.97
CA TYR A 274 11.42 -22.54 1.05
C TYR A 274 11.92 -22.33 2.48
N GLY A 275 11.13 -22.72 3.49
CA GLY A 275 11.45 -22.60 4.91
C GLY A 275 10.38 -21.84 5.70
N ASP A 276 10.76 -21.35 6.89
CA ASP A 276 9.87 -20.60 7.77
C ASP A 276 9.68 -19.18 7.24
N PHE A 277 8.52 -18.94 6.62
CA PHE A 277 8.17 -17.62 6.11
C PHE A 277 7.87 -16.67 7.29
N PRO A 278 8.51 -15.48 7.35
CA PRO A 278 8.33 -14.55 8.45
C PRO A 278 7.03 -13.74 8.27
N TYR A 279 5.90 -14.37 8.59
CA TYR A 279 4.59 -13.72 8.61
C TYR A 279 4.55 -12.56 9.59
N LEU A 280 3.79 -11.51 9.27
CA LEU A 280 3.53 -10.42 10.20
C LEU A 280 2.22 -10.62 10.94
N HIS A 281 2.26 -10.38 12.25
CA HIS A 281 1.08 -10.29 13.07
C HIS A 281 0.65 -8.84 13.29
N TRP A 282 -0.66 -8.65 13.23
CA TRP A 282 -1.30 -7.36 13.39
C TRP A 282 -1.81 -7.20 14.82
N HIS A 283 -0.90 -7.03 15.76
CA HIS A 283 -1.26 -6.52 17.08
C HIS A 283 -0.60 -5.17 17.26
N LYS A 284 -1.22 -4.25 18.02
CA LYS A 284 -0.58 -2.98 18.39
C LYS A 284 0.76 -3.34 19.04
N PRO A 285 1.88 -3.13 18.36
CA PRO A 285 3.16 -3.48 18.93
C PRO A 285 3.55 -2.38 19.91
N GLU A 286 3.86 -2.75 21.13
CA GLU A 286 4.52 -1.84 22.07
C GLU A 286 5.92 -1.45 21.57
N ASN A 287 6.59 -2.34 20.82
CA ASN A 287 7.98 -2.22 20.41
C ASN A 287 8.27 -2.57 18.93
N GLY A 288 7.31 -2.47 18.01
CA GLY A 288 7.53 -2.75 16.58
C GLY A 288 6.84 -4.00 16.04
N TYR A 289 7.31 -4.50 14.89
CA TYR A 289 6.74 -5.69 14.24
C TYR A 289 7.34 -6.95 14.81
N TYR A 290 6.51 -7.96 14.97
CA TYR A 290 6.99 -9.30 15.22
C TYR A 290 6.43 -10.29 14.20
N THR A 291 7.21 -11.30 13.94
CA THR A 291 6.86 -12.40 13.05
C THR A 291 6.31 -13.55 13.87
N THR A 292 5.31 -14.23 13.34
CA THR A 292 4.84 -15.49 13.92
C THR A 292 4.72 -16.55 12.84
N PRO A 293 4.88 -17.83 13.21
CA PRO A 293 4.72 -18.91 12.26
C PRO A 293 3.28 -19.14 11.81
N ASN A 294 2.30 -18.56 12.47
CA ASN A 294 0.87 -18.76 12.20
C ASN A 294 0.19 -17.54 11.52
N GLY A 295 0.96 -16.61 10.97
CA GLY A 295 0.42 -15.53 10.18
C GLY A 295 -0.03 -16.00 8.80
N GLU A 296 -0.90 -15.25 8.16
CA GLU A 296 -1.40 -15.51 6.82
C GLU A 296 -1.11 -14.32 5.90
N LEU A 297 -1.01 -14.61 4.61
CA LEU A 297 -1.06 -13.59 3.58
C LEU A 297 -2.51 -13.33 3.20
N THR A 298 -2.86 -12.06 3.03
CA THR A 298 -4.18 -11.67 2.52
C THR A 298 -4.14 -11.46 1.01
N LEU A 299 -5.31 -11.23 0.41
CA LEU A 299 -5.41 -10.89 -1.02
C LEU A 299 -4.52 -9.71 -1.39
N HIS A 300 -4.38 -8.73 -0.48
CA HIS A 300 -3.57 -7.55 -0.73
C HIS A 300 -2.09 -7.87 -0.93
N GLN A 301 -1.47 -8.70 -0.06
CA GLN A 301 -0.05 -9.05 -0.21
C GLN A 301 0.18 -9.84 -1.50
N VAL A 302 -0.74 -10.74 -1.84
CA VAL A 302 -0.66 -11.53 -3.08
C VAL A 302 -0.80 -10.63 -4.31
N GLU A 303 -1.79 -9.73 -4.32
CA GLU A 303 -1.99 -8.76 -5.40
C GLU A 303 -0.76 -7.88 -5.59
N MET A 304 -0.26 -7.30 -4.52
CA MET A 304 0.93 -6.45 -4.54
C MET A 304 2.15 -7.22 -5.06
N TRP A 305 2.34 -8.47 -4.63
CA TRP A 305 3.48 -9.25 -5.08
C TRP A 305 3.36 -9.69 -6.54
N LEU A 306 2.18 -9.92 -7.06
CA LEU A 306 1.97 -10.12 -8.50
C LEU A 306 2.48 -8.94 -9.33
N CYS A 307 2.22 -7.71 -8.87
CA CYS A 307 2.73 -6.51 -9.51
C CYS A 307 4.27 -6.42 -9.42
N GLU A 308 4.88 -6.83 -8.33
CA GLU A 308 6.34 -6.87 -8.19
C GLU A 308 6.96 -8.03 -8.96
N TYR A 309 6.33 -9.21 -8.97
CA TYR A 309 6.81 -10.38 -9.68
C TYR A 309 6.93 -10.15 -11.20
N GLN A 310 5.92 -9.55 -11.84
CA GLN A 310 6.05 -9.22 -13.27
C GLN A 310 7.21 -8.26 -13.56
N LYS A 311 7.56 -7.42 -12.60
CA LYS A 311 8.70 -6.52 -12.71
C LYS A 311 10.02 -7.29 -12.53
N TYR A 312 10.07 -8.19 -11.57
CA TYR A 312 11.18 -9.11 -11.36
C TYR A 312 11.46 -9.92 -12.63
N TRP A 313 10.41 -10.53 -13.20
CA TRP A 313 10.50 -11.34 -14.40
C TRP A 313 11.03 -10.55 -15.60
N LYS A 314 10.55 -9.33 -15.82
CA LYS A 314 11.05 -8.46 -16.89
C LYS A 314 12.56 -8.19 -16.77
N VAL A 315 13.06 -7.99 -15.57
CA VAL A 315 14.51 -7.84 -15.35
C VAL A 315 15.22 -9.17 -15.65
N LYS A 316 14.69 -10.29 -15.17
CA LYS A 316 15.26 -11.64 -15.36
C LYS A 316 15.46 -11.98 -16.83
N ILE A 317 14.52 -11.61 -17.70
CA ILE A 317 14.60 -11.89 -19.15
C ILE A 317 15.19 -10.72 -19.96
N GLY A 318 15.76 -9.72 -19.31
CA GLY A 318 16.36 -8.56 -19.99
C GLY A 318 15.37 -7.66 -20.73
N GLN A 319 14.06 -7.78 -20.45
CA GLN A 319 13.02 -6.95 -21.06
C GLN A 319 12.62 -5.80 -20.15
N GLY A 320 12.48 -4.61 -20.71
CA GLY A 320 12.01 -3.42 -20.01
C GLY A 320 13.09 -2.40 -19.69
N LYS A 321 12.68 -1.19 -19.27
CA LYS A 321 13.59 -0.13 -18.84
C LYS A 321 14.22 -0.52 -17.49
N GLN A 322 15.50 -0.25 -17.36
CA GLN A 322 16.22 -0.36 -16.09
C GLN A 322 15.44 0.38 -14.99
N ARG A 323 15.15 -0.33 -13.91
CA ARG A 323 14.46 0.24 -12.74
C ARG A 323 15.44 1.00 -11.85
N SER A 324 14.88 1.76 -10.94
CA SER A 324 15.67 2.38 -9.89
C SER A 324 16.46 1.32 -9.14
N LEU A 325 17.77 1.50 -9.09
CA LEU A 325 18.63 0.69 -8.28
C LEU A 325 18.29 0.85 -6.80
N PHE A 326 18.46 -0.20 -6.05
CA PHE A 326 18.32 -0.14 -4.60
C PHE A 326 19.53 0.63 -4.03
N GLN A 327 19.27 1.82 -3.50
CA GLN A 327 20.25 2.57 -2.73
C GLN A 327 19.92 2.39 -1.24
N PRO A 328 20.80 1.76 -0.45
CA PRO A 328 20.61 1.69 0.98
C PRO A 328 20.73 3.09 1.55
N HIS A 329 19.69 3.54 2.23
CA HIS A 329 19.77 4.75 3.04
C HIS A 329 20.76 4.53 4.19
N THR A 330 21.40 5.60 4.65
CA THR A 330 22.35 5.57 5.76
C THR A 330 21.67 5.19 7.08
N LYS A 331 22.44 4.90 8.13
CA LYS A 331 21.98 4.37 9.42
C LYS A 331 20.80 5.12 10.10
N SER A 332 20.58 6.39 9.75
CA SER A 332 19.42 7.16 10.23
C SER A 332 18.07 6.64 9.74
N ASP A 333 18.06 5.81 8.68
CA ASP A 333 16.86 5.27 8.04
C ASP A 333 16.54 3.85 8.49
N ALA A 334 17.08 3.39 9.62
CA ALA A 334 16.92 2.00 10.09
C ALA A 334 15.44 1.59 10.32
N PHE A 335 14.55 2.56 10.36
CA PHE A 335 13.10 2.40 10.39
C PHE A 335 12.38 3.50 9.59
N GLN A 336 13.09 4.17 8.71
CA GLN A 336 12.50 5.11 7.77
C GLN A 336 12.21 4.45 6.43
#